data_fc2a4eeec2ab88141ea9ad6a52f22f89
#
_entry.id   fc2a4eeec2ab88141ea9ad6a52f22f89
#
_cell.length_a   1.000
_cell.length_b   1.000
_cell.length_c   1.000
_cell.angle_alpha   90.00
_cell.angle_beta   90.00
_cell.angle_gamma   90.00
#
_symmetry.space_group_name_H-M   'P 1'
#
loop_
_entity.id
_entity.type
_entity.pdbx_description
1 polymer ?
#
loop_
_entity_poly.entity_id
_entity_poly.type
_entity_poly.pdbx_seq_one_letter_code
_entity_poly.pdbx_strand_id
1 'polypeptide(L)'
;MFIHEIINQAPEGHVAIDGEGKVTYGELRKIVSLYRNRLYEMGVRKGCRVGLYSANRPEFIYVHLAVMSLGAVIIPINNSLVDREVDYILKDAEALLLVTDTDLTVSVPAVDIHDLDFQARERKAPEAPPFPKDLTEDDVCAFVYTSGTTGSPKGAMLTHKNFVRNVEQFTRMVIFKPEDKILCVLPMFHCYGLTTVIHAGLMHGSTIVIVRTKNPTEIINAIVEHGITIAIMVPPMYNLLARRGEPAVMKTVHDFISGGAPIPQPVAQAFFDRFHHPVREGYGLTEASPVVSVLPSDRLKYLTVGPAIPGVEVKIATEKEGPYQPGTVGELMVRGDNVMKGYWHREEETKKVLEPDGWLHTGDLAYMDEDRFIYIVDRLKDLIIVNGENIYPGEVEDCIYEVEGVYECAVIGHPDPLRGQVVWAYVVMKDGYEFDEARIRKYLSRNLAGYKIPRRFIPMDALPKNASGKILKRALRDK
;
A
#
# COMPACT_ATOMS: atom_id res chain seq x y z
N MET A 1 -18.15 7.11 13.70
CA MET A 1 -17.09 8.15 13.57
C MET A 1 -16.75 8.30 12.09
N PHE A 2 -16.59 9.53 11.64
CA PHE A 2 -16.13 9.80 10.27
C PHE A 2 -14.59 9.94 10.22
N ILE A 3 -13.99 9.62 9.10
CA ILE A 3 -12.52 9.63 9.00
C ILE A 3 -11.90 11.02 9.23
N HIS A 4 -12.58 12.11 8.89
CA HIS A 4 -12.07 13.45 9.16
C HIS A 4 -12.13 13.85 10.64
N GLU A 5 -12.83 13.10 11.49
CA GLU A 5 -12.95 13.34 12.93
C GLU A 5 -11.80 12.70 13.74
N ILE A 6 -10.97 11.85 13.11
CA ILE A 6 -9.86 11.16 13.80
C ILE A 6 -8.91 12.12 14.51
N ILE A 7 -8.76 13.35 13.99
CA ILE A 7 -7.91 14.39 14.58
C ILE A 7 -8.48 15.00 15.86
N ASN A 8 -9.73 14.66 16.22
CA ASN A 8 -10.40 15.25 17.40
C ASN A 8 -10.06 14.51 18.71
N GLN A 9 -9.46 13.33 18.63
CA GLN A 9 -9.19 12.48 19.79
C GLN A 9 -7.97 12.94 20.60
N ALA A 10 -7.00 13.63 19.97
CA ALA A 10 -5.77 14.03 20.63
C ALA A 10 -5.84 15.41 21.30
N PRO A 11 -5.08 15.63 22.40
CA PRO A 11 -4.95 16.94 23.03
C PRO A 11 -4.40 18.00 22.08
N GLU A 12 -4.84 19.26 22.24
CA GLU A 12 -4.48 20.36 21.32
C GLU A 12 -2.98 20.59 21.17
N GLY A 13 -2.22 20.47 22.25
CA GLY A 13 -0.79 20.72 22.26
C GLY A 13 0.10 19.58 21.73
N HIS A 14 -0.46 18.39 21.48
CA HIS A 14 0.32 17.30 20.89
C HIS A 14 0.69 17.63 19.44
N VAL A 15 1.90 17.26 19.02
CA VAL A 15 2.35 17.39 17.62
C VAL A 15 1.67 16.33 16.79
N ALA A 16 0.93 16.76 15.78
CA ALA A 16 0.26 15.86 14.82
C ALA A 16 1.17 15.55 13.63
N ILE A 17 1.88 16.57 13.14
CA ILE A 17 2.72 16.47 11.94
C ILE A 17 4.08 17.10 12.25
N ASP A 18 5.16 16.41 11.90
CA ASP A 18 6.54 16.90 11.90
C ASP A 18 7.07 16.77 10.46
N GLY A 19 7.41 17.90 9.84
CA GLY A 19 7.80 17.97 8.43
C GLY A 19 8.68 19.22 8.21
N GLU A 20 8.28 20.13 7.31
CA GLU A 20 8.93 21.45 7.15
C GLU A 20 8.72 22.40 8.34
N GLY A 21 8.00 21.90 9.34
CA GLY A 21 7.68 22.55 10.60
C GLY A 21 6.81 21.61 11.43
N LYS A 22 6.57 21.96 12.68
CA LYS A 22 5.69 21.18 13.55
C LYS A 22 4.30 21.78 13.58
N VAL A 23 3.30 20.93 13.41
CA VAL A 23 1.88 21.29 13.47
C VAL A 23 1.25 20.49 14.61
N THR A 24 0.69 21.17 15.60
CA THR A 24 -0.06 20.53 16.69
C THR A 24 -1.45 20.09 16.24
N TYR A 25 -2.10 19.20 17.01
CA TYR A 25 -3.48 18.79 16.73
C TYR A 25 -4.46 19.97 16.78
N GLY A 26 -4.24 20.93 17.68
CA GLY A 26 -5.03 22.16 17.73
C GLY A 26 -4.91 23.03 16.48
N GLU A 27 -3.67 23.18 15.99
CA GLU A 27 -3.39 23.88 14.73
C GLU A 27 -3.94 23.12 13.52
N LEU A 28 -3.76 21.77 13.48
CA LEU A 28 -4.28 20.94 12.40
C LEU A 28 -5.80 21.08 12.25
N ARG A 29 -6.56 21.04 13.36
CA ARG A 29 -8.01 21.27 13.34
C ARG A 29 -8.38 22.65 12.74
N LYS A 30 -7.65 23.70 13.13
CA LYS A 30 -7.85 25.05 12.60
C LYS A 30 -7.55 25.11 11.11
N ILE A 31 -6.41 24.56 10.67
CA ILE A 31 -5.99 24.55 9.28
C ILE A 31 -7.00 23.78 8.43
N VAL A 32 -7.42 22.59 8.85
CA VAL A 32 -8.43 21.79 8.14
C VAL A 32 -9.74 22.56 8.00
N SER A 33 -10.16 23.32 9.03
CA SER A 33 -11.34 24.18 8.96
C SER A 33 -11.17 25.32 7.93
N LEU A 34 -10.01 25.96 7.85
CA LEU A 34 -9.71 26.99 6.85
C LEU A 34 -9.75 26.42 5.42
N TYR A 35 -9.12 25.28 5.20
CA TYR A 35 -9.16 24.57 3.90
C TYR A 35 -10.59 24.17 3.54
N ARG A 36 -11.36 23.67 4.49
CA ARG A 36 -12.77 23.34 4.32
C ARG A 36 -13.58 24.54 3.82
N ASN A 37 -13.41 25.70 4.46
CA ASN A 37 -14.09 26.94 4.07
C ASN A 37 -13.71 27.37 2.64
N ARG A 38 -12.41 27.28 2.31
CA ARG A 38 -11.92 27.65 0.98
C ARG A 38 -12.43 26.70 -0.12
N LEU A 39 -12.36 25.39 0.12
CA LEU A 39 -12.90 24.40 -0.81
C LEU A 39 -14.42 24.55 -1.00
N TYR A 40 -15.14 24.88 0.08
CA TYR A 40 -16.56 25.19 -0.01
C TYR A 40 -16.84 26.42 -0.88
N GLU A 41 -16.07 27.51 -0.75
CA GLU A 41 -16.14 28.68 -1.60
C GLU A 41 -15.88 28.33 -3.08
N MET A 42 -14.98 27.38 -3.35
CA MET A 42 -14.69 26.86 -4.68
C MET A 42 -15.76 25.92 -5.24
N GLY A 43 -16.86 25.71 -4.53
CA GLY A 43 -17.99 24.89 -4.98
C GLY A 43 -17.96 23.43 -4.53
N VAL A 44 -16.99 22.99 -3.72
CA VAL A 44 -16.98 21.63 -3.20
C VAL A 44 -18.14 21.41 -2.23
N ARG A 45 -18.93 20.38 -2.47
CA ARG A 45 -20.14 20.01 -1.72
C ARG A 45 -20.17 18.50 -1.52
N LYS A 46 -21.09 18.02 -0.68
CA LYS A 46 -21.37 16.59 -0.52
C LYS A 46 -21.52 15.92 -1.89
N GLY A 47 -20.82 14.81 -2.08
CA GLY A 47 -20.83 14.03 -3.31
C GLY A 47 -19.98 14.59 -4.46
N CYS A 48 -19.39 15.80 -4.35
CA CYS A 48 -18.37 16.25 -5.29
C CYS A 48 -17.11 15.38 -5.17
N ARG A 49 -16.39 15.21 -6.28
CA ARG A 49 -15.12 14.48 -6.32
C ARG A 49 -13.98 15.45 -6.53
N VAL A 50 -12.92 15.34 -5.73
CA VAL A 50 -11.76 16.23 -5.75
C VAL A 50 -10.50 15.40 -5.96
N GLY A 51 -9.78 15.61 -7.06
CA GLY A 51 -8.48 15.03 -7.30
C GLY A 51 -7.42 15.64 -6.39
N LEU A 52 -6.50 14.83 -5.92
CA LEU A 52 -5.33 15.27 -5.15
C LEU A 52 -4.08 14.58 -5.68
N TYR A 53 -3.27 15.35 -6.41
CA TYR A 53 -2.01 14.91 -7.01
C TYR A 53 -0.87 15.69 -6.38
N SER A 54 -0.15 15.08 -5.44
CA SER A 54 0.92 15.74 -4.72
C SER A 54 1.92 14.77 -4.13
N ALA A 55 3.15 15.23 -3.93
CA ALA A 55 4.14 14.56 -3.12
C ALA A 55 3.70 14.50 -1.64
N ASN A 56 4.42 13.70 -0.84
CA ASN A 56 4.21 13.67 0.61
C ASN A 56 4.46 15.04 1.22
N ARG A 57 3.45 15.63 1.84
CA ARG A 57 3.51 16.98 2.46
C ARG A 57 2.35 17.21 3.43
N PRO A 58 2.47 18.14 4.39
CA PRO A 58 1.39 18.43 5.33
C PRO A 58 0.08 18.83 4.62
N GLU A 59 0.15 19.63 3.54
CA GLU A 59 -1.00 20.12 2.80
C GLU A 59 -1.82 18.98 2.17
N PHE A 60 -1.19 17.86 1.82
CA PHE A 60 -1.90 16.65 1.38
C PHE A 60 -2.92 16.21 2.45
N ILE A 61 -2.49 16.17 3.72
CA ILE A 61 -3.34 15.77 4.85
C ILE A 61 -4.45 16.81 5.06
N TYR A 62 -4.14 18.10 4.92
CA TYR A 62 -5.13 19.18 5.10
C TYR A 62 -6.24 19.10 4.05
N VAL A 63 -5.88 18.98 2.77
CA VAL A 63 -6.85 18.81 1.67
C VAL A 63 -7.67 17.54 1.85
N HIS A 64 -7.01 16.42 2.15
CA HIS A 64 -7.65 15.11 2.36
C HIS A 64 -8.76 15.19 3.41
N LEU A 65 -8.45 15.70 4.60
CA LEU A 65 -9.42 15.80 5.69
C LEU A 65 -10.50 16.86 5.41
N ALA A 66 -10.13 17.98 4.79
CA ALA A 66 -11.06 19.05 4.49
C ALA A 66 -12.12 18.63 3.45
N VAL A 67 -11.72 17.93 2.38
CA VAL A 67 -12.62 17.38 1.38
C VAL A 67 -13.65 16.44 2.01
N MET A 68 -13.16 15.47 2.80
CA MET A 68 -14.04 14.51 3.47
C MET A 68 -14.97 15.17 4.48
N SER A 69 -14.55 16.26 5.15
CA SER A 69 -15.38 17.01 6.09
C SER A 69 -16.52 17.78 5.44
N LEU A 70 -16.47 17.97 4.12
CA LEU A 70 -17.58 18.51 3.31
C LEU A 70 -18.53 17.42 2.81
N GLY A 71 -18.30 16.15 3.14
CA GLY A 71 -19.00 15.00 2.58
C GLY A 71 -18.66 14.77 1.10
N ALA A 72 -17.55 15.33 0.64
CA ALA A 72 -17.04 15.12 -0.71
C ALA A 72 -16.10 13.90 -0.76
N VAL A 73 -15.84 13.40 -1.95
CA VAL A 73 -15.00 12.23 -2.22
C VAL A 73 -13.63 12.69 -2.66
N ILE A 74 -12.59 12.25 -1.96
CA ILE A 74 -11.20 12.50 -2.35
C ILE A 74 -10.71 11.44 -3.33
N ILE A 75 -9.91 11.85 -4.31
CA ILE A 75 -9.24 10.96 -5.26
C ILE A 75 -7.73 11.16 -5.10
N PRO A 76 -7.06 10.40 -4.21
CA PRO A 76 -5.61 10.44 -4.12
C PRO A 76 -5.00 9.85 -5.40
N ILE A 77 -4.22 10.64 -6.12
CA ILE A 77 -3.66 10.27 -7.42
C ILE A 77 -2.16 10.06 -7.29
N ASN A 78 -1.67 8.99 -7.89
CA ASN A 78 -0.25 8.67 -7.93
C ASN A 78 0.53 9.79 -8.66
N ASN A 79 1.42 10.46 -7.93
CA ASN A 79 2.22 11.57 -8.42
C ASN A 79 3.38 11.19 -9.37
N SER A 80 3.41 9.95 -9.83
CA SER A 80 4.30 9.48 -10.89
C SER A 80 3.59 9.29 -12.24
N LEU A 81 2.25 9.49 -12.27
CA LEU A 81 1.46 9.42 -13.50
C LEU A 81 1.67 10.67 -14.34
N VAL A 82 1.60 10.51 -15.66
CA VAL A 82 1.68 11.63 -16.60
C VAL A 82 0.30 12.26 -16.84
N ASP A 83 0.25 13.45 -17.41
CA ASP A 83 -0.95 14.25 -17.64
C ASP A 83 -2.14 13.45 -18.20
N ARG A 84 -1.89 12.64 -19.22
CA ARG A 84 -2.91 11.79 -19.86
C ARG A 84 -3.53 10.78 -18.90
N GLU A 85 -2.73 10.18 -18.03
CA GLU A 85 -3.20 9.19 -17.06
C GLU A 85 -3.97 9.85 -15.92
N VAL A 86 -3.49 11.02 -15.48
CA VAL A 86 -4.18 11.85 -14.49
C VAL A 86 -5.52 12.33 -15.04
N ASP A 87 -5.55 12.85 -16.25
CA ASP A 87 -6.78 13.33 -16.91
C ASP A 87 -7.80 12.21 -17.13
N TYR A 88 -7.33 10.99 -17.45
CA TYR A 88 -8.20 9.81 -17.50
C TYR A 88 -8.89 9.56 -16.15
N ILE A 89 -8.14 9.54 -15.05
CA ILE A 89 -8.68 9.32 -13.70
C ILE A 89 -9.69 10.41 -13.34
N LEU A 90 -9.38 11.68 -13.61
CA LEU A 90 -10.26 12.80 -13.31
C LEU A 90 -11.58 12.76 -14.10
N LYS A 91 -11.53 12.37 -15.37
CA LYS A 91 -12.71 12.16 -16.20
C LYS A 91 -13.55 10.98 -15.75
N ASP A 92 -12.92 9.83 -15.53
CA ASP A 92 -13.60 8.62 -15.08
C ASP A 92 -14.29 8.83 -13.72
N ALA A 93 -13.64 9.54 -12.80
CA ALA A 93 -14.20 9.91 -11.52
C ALA A 93 -15.19 11.08 -11.58
N GLU A 94 -15.38 11.73 -12.73
CA GLU A 94 -16.16 12.98 -12.87
C GLU A 94 -15.74 14.03 -11.83
N ALA A 95 -14.44 14.28 -11.71
CA ALA A 95 -13.88 15.19 -10.72
C ALA A 95 -14.29 16.64 -10.97
N LEU A 96 -14.62 17.38 -9.91
CA LEU A 96 -14.96 18.80 -9.96
C LEU A 96 -13.70 19.66 -10.21
N LEU A 97 -12.62 19.34 -9.52
CA LEU A 97 -11.33 20.01 -9.60
C LEU A 97 -10.18 19.09 -9.18
N LEU A 98 -8.96 19.50 -9.51
CA LEU A 98 -7.72 18.89 -9.09
C LEU A 98 -6.95 19.85 -8.17
N VAL A 99 -6.49 19.37 -7.01
CA VAL A 99 -5.47 20.05 -6.20
C VAL A 99 -4.13 19.38 -6.49
N THR A 100 -3.11 20.17 -6.83
CA THR A 100 -1.82 19.65 -7.31
C THR A 100 -0.64 20.50 -6.83
N ASP A 101 0.55 19.94 -6.70
CA ASP A 101 1.81 20.63 -6.46
C ASP A 101 2.70 20.70 -7.72
N THR A 102 2.14 20.33 -8.86
CA THR A 102 2.83 20.27 -10.16
C THR A 102 1.92 20.82 -11.25
N ASP A 103 2.51 21.52 -12.19
CA ASP A 103 1.76 22.01 -13.36
C ASP A 103 1.40 20.84 -14.28
N LEU A 104 0.09 20.62 -14.48
CA LEU A 104 -0.47 19.52 -15.25
C LEU A 104 -1.48 20.02 -16.27
N THR A 105 -1.45 19.44 -17.47
CA THR A 105 -2.43 19.69 -18.51
C THR A 105 -3.60 18.72 -18.40
N VAL A 106 -4.67 19.14 -17.73
CA VAL A 106 -5.87 18.31 -17.46
C VAL A 106 -7.16 19.03 -17.84
N SER A 107 -8.25 18.29 -18.00
CA SER A 107 -9.55 18.81 -18.46
C SER A 107 -10.41 19.49 -17.37
N VAL A 108 -10.05 19.32 -16.10
CA VAL A 108 -10.75 19.94 -14.97
C VAL A 108 -9.98 21.14 -14.44
N PRO A 109 -10.60 22.08 -13.72
CA PRO A 109 -9.88 23.16 -13.06
C PRO A 109 -8.80 22.60 -12.13
N ALA A 110 -7.56 23.04 -12.32
CA ALA A 110 -6.43 22.69 -11.45
C ALA A 110 -6.12 23.86 -10.51
N VAL A 111 -5.84 23.55 -9.26
CA VAL A 111 -5.51 24.50 -8.19
C VAL A 111 -4.17 24.12 -7.62
N ASP A 112 -3.22 25.05 -7.64
CA ASP A 112 -1.93 24.83 -6.98
C ASP A 112 -2.12 24.72 -5.46
N ILE A 113 -1.51 23.71 -4.87
CA ILE A 113 -1.67 23.38 -3.43
C ILE A 113 -1.08 24.48 -2.54
N HIS A 114 -0.03 25.16 -2.99
CA HIS A 114 0.60 26.29 -2.26
C HIS A 114 -0.27 27.53 -2.32
N ASP A 115 -0.87 27.80 -3.48
CA ASP A 115 -1.85 28.89 -3.64
C ASP A 115 -3.07 28.64 -2.78
N LEU A 116 -3.54 27.38 -2.70
CA LEU A 116 -4.64 26.97 -1.84
C LEU A 116 -4.29 27.20 -0.37
N ASP A 117 -3.09 26.79 0.09
CA ASP A 117 -2.64 27.00 1.46
C ASP A 117 -2.54 28.49 1.81
N PHE A 118 -1.90 29.28 0.96
CA PHE A 118 -1.84 30.73 1.11
C PHE A 118 -3.23 31.36 1.21
N GLN A 119 -4.13 31.01 0.29
CA GLN A 119 -5.49 31.55 0.28
C GLN A 119 -6.31 31.10 1.49
N ALA A 120 -6.16 29.86 1.93
CA ALA A 120 -6.85 29.34 3.10
C ALA A 120 -6.44 30.08 4.40
N ARG A 121 -5.15 30.41 4.52
CA ARG A 121 -4.60 31.05 5.74
C ARG A 121 -4.77 32.56 5.74
N GLU A 122 -4.56 33.22 4.60
CA GLU A 122 -4.46 34.68 4.51
C GLU A 122 -5.78 35.36 4.08
N ARG A 123 -6.67 34.63 3.43
CA ARG A 123 -7.95 35.18 2.96
C ARG A 123 -9.10 34.66 3.80
N LYS A 124 -9.94 35.60 4.28
CA LYS A 124 -11.17 35.24 4.98
C LYS A 124 -12.18 34.67 3.96
N ALA A 125 -12.32 33.35 3.94
CA ALA A 125 -13.37 32.69 3.20
C ALA A 125 -14.68 32.65 4.01
N PRO A 126 -15.86 32.56 3.35
CA PRO A 126 -17.13 32.32 4.04
C PRO A 126 -17.02 31.02 4.85
N GLU A 127 -17.57 31.02 6.03
CA GLU A 127 -17.64 29.82 6.85
C GLU A 127 -18.49 28.75 6.14
N ALA A 128 -17.92 27.57 5.95
CA ALA A 128 -18.68 26.48 5.37
C ALA A 128 -19.78 26.02 6.34
N PRO A 129 -20.95 25.60 5.81
CA PRO A 129 -22.03 25.13 6.67
C PRO A 129 -21.57 23.97 7.54
N PRO A 130 -22.29 23.69 8.64
CA PRO A 130 -22.03 22.53 9.46
C PRO A 130 -21.95 21.25 8.63
N PHE A 131 -21.28 20.23 9.17
CA PHE A 131 -21.18 18.92 8.52
C PHE A 131 -22.56 18.40 8.05
N PRO A 132 -22.67 17.82 6.84
CA PRO A 132 -23.96 17.38 6.31
C PRO A 132 -24.65 16.39 7.24
N LYS A 133 -25.85 16.73 7.74
CA LYS A 133 -26.59 15.90 8.72
C LYS A 133 -27.07 14.56 8.15
N ASP A 134 -27.15 14.45 6.83
CA ASP A 134 -27.56 13.27 6.08
C ASP A 134 -26.38 12.40 5.66
N LEU A 135 -25.16 12.72 6.09
CA LEU A 135 -23.99 11.89 5.86
C LEU A 135 -23.97 10.73 6.87
N THR A 136 -23.65 9.54 6.35
CA THR A 136 -23.52 8.31 7.13
C THR A 136 -22.10 7.76 7.01
N GLU A 137 -21.72 6.84 7.89
CA GLU A 137 -20.41 6.19 7.81
C GLU A 137 -20.28 5.28 6.59
N ASP A 138 -21.40 4.89 5.97
CA ASP A 138 -21.46 4.09 4.74
C ASP A 138 -21.38 4.94 3.45
N ASP A 139 -21.35 6.28 3.56
CA ASP A 139 -21.11 7.14 2.41
C ASP A 139 -19.67 7.02 1.93
N VAL A 140 -19.51 7.02 0.60
CA VAL A 140 -18.19 6.94 -0.04
C VAL A 140 -17.44 8.25 0.19
N CYS A 141 -16.22 8.15 0.70
CA CYS A 141 -15.36 9.30 0.98
C CYS A 141 -14.05 9.31 0.17
N ALA A 142 -13.72 8.20 -0.49
CA ALA A 142 -12.55 8.16 -1.36
C ALA A 142 -12.77 7.22 -2.56
N PHE A 143 -12.19 7.60 -3.71
CA PHE A 143 -11.93 6.68 -4.82
C PHE A 143 -10.42 6.45 -4.89
N VAL A 144 -9.98 5.23 -4.60
CA VAL A 144 -8.58 4.88 -4.73
C VAL A 144 -8.38 4.04 -5.99
N TYR A 145 -7.67 4.61 -6.96
CA TYR A 145 -7.48 3.98 -8.26
C TYR A 145 -6.43 2.88 -8.20
N THR A 146 -6.78 1.71 -8.72
CA THR A 146 -5.88 0.55 -8.84
C THR A 146 -5.59 0.27 -10.30
N SER A 147 -4.39 -0.21 -10.61
CA SER A 147 -4.05 -0.71 -11.94
C SER A 147 -4.76 -2.04 -12.18
N GLY A 148 -5.97 -1.97 -12.76
CA GLY A 148 -6.77 -3.15 -13.05
C GLY A 148 -6.07 -4.18 -13.92
N THR A 149 -6.52 -5.43 -13.84
CA THR A 149 -6.03 -6.55 -14.69
C THR A 149 -6.31 -6.34 -16.18
N THR A 150 -7.31 -5.51 -16.51
CA THR A 150 -7.78 -5.21 -17.88
C THR A 150 -7.08 -4.03 -18.55
N GLY A 151 -6.15 -3.37 -17.86
CA GLY A 151 -5.32 -2.30 -18.44
C GLY A 151 -5.73 -0.87 -18.08
N SER A 152 -7.00 -0.57 -17.85
CA SER A 152 -7.45 0.75 -17.41
C SER A 152 -7.57 0.81 -15.87
N PRO A 153 -7.12 1.89 -15.23
CA PRO A 153 -7.30 2.08 -13.79
C PRO A 153 -8.78 2.09 -13.39
N LYS A 154 -9.09 1.52 -12.20
CA LYS A 154 -10.43 1.44 -11.64
C LYS A 154 -10.47 2.09 -10.28
N GLY A 155 -11.47 2.92 -10.01
CA GLY A 155 -11.66 3.57 -8.71
C GLY A 155 -12.40 2.65 -7.73
N ALA A 156 -11.69 2.11 -6.74
CA ALA A 156 -12.31 1.39 -5.63
C ALA A 156 -13.03 2.42 -4.72
N MET A 157 -14.33 2.22 -4.49
CA MET A 157 -15.17 3.09 -3.67
C MET A 157 -15.03 2.73 -2.19
N LEU A 158 -14.33 3.56 -1.44
CA LEU A 158 -14.11 3.37 0.00
C LEU A 158 -14.95 4.35 0.82
N THR A 159 -15.60 3.83 1.87
CA THR A 159 -16.46 4.58 2.77
C THR A 159 -15.71 5.07 4.01
N HIS A 160 -16.28 6.01 4.73
CA HIS A 160 -15.79 6.39 6.06
C HIS A 160 -15.65 5.17 6.98
N LYS A 161 -16.66 4.27 6.95
CA LYS A 161 -16.68 3.04 7.73
C LYS A 161 -15.51 2.13 7.38
N ASN A 162 -15.26 1.92 6.07
CA ASN A 162 -14.17 1.07 5.63
C ASN A 162 -12.82 1.50 6.24
N PHE A 163 -12.49 2.79 6.14
CA PHE A 163 -11.23 3.31 6.69
C PHE A 163 -11.19 3.25 8.22
N VAL A 164 -12.23 3.74 8.89
CA VAL A 164 -12.26 3.79 10.36
C VAL A 164 -12.16 2.39 10.95
N ARG A 165 -12.96 1.44 10.44
CA ARG A 165 -12.92 0.05 10.93
C ARG A 165 -11.58 -0.61 10.64
N ASN A 166 -11.02 -0.39 9.45
CA ASN A 166 -9.71 -0.97 9.14
C ASN A 166 -8.59 -0.44 10.05
N VAL A 167 -8.59 0.86 10.37
CA VAL A 167 -7.67 1.43 11.36
C VAL A 167 -7.89 0.79 12.74
N GLU A 168 -9.14 0.75 13.24
CA GLU A 168 -9.46 0.14 14.54
C GLU A 168 -9.04 -1.33 14.63
N GLN A 169 -9.20 -2.09 13.53
CA GLN A 169 -8.83 -3.51 13.42
C GLN A 169 -7.31 -3.69 13.38
N PHE A 170 -6.64 -2.91 12.55
CA PHE A 170 -5.18 -2.95 12.38
C PHE A 170 -4.46 -2.57 13.68
N THR A 171 -4.91 -1.51 14.36
CA THR A 171 -4.26 -1.01 15.57
C THR A 171 -4.50 -1.86 16.82
N ARG A 172 -5.32 -2.92 16.73
CA ARG A 172 -5.34 -3.99 17.75
C ARG A 172 -4.15 -4.93 17.64
N MET A 173 -3.51 -5.00 16.47
CA MET A 173 -2.34 -5.85 16.19
C MET A 173 -1.04 -5.07 16.24
N VAL A 174 -1.09 -3.78 15.90
CA VAL A 174 0.03 -2.83 15.93
C VAL A 174 -0.34 -1.68 16.83
N ILE A 175 0.26 -1.64 18.01
CA ILE A 175 -0.13 -0.69 19.05
C ILE A 175 0.46 0.68 18.75
N PHE A 176 -0.42 1.65 18.59
CA PHE A 176 -0.10 3.07 18.46
C PHE A 176 -0.41 3.80 19.76
N LYS A 177 0.48 4.71 20.16
CA LYS A 177 0.34 5.52 21.36
C LYS A 177 0.50 7.00 21.02
N PRO A 178 -0.03 7.92 21.84
CA PRO A 178 0.10 9.36 21.60
C PRO A 178 1.56 9.86 21.52
N GLU A 179 2.47 9.21 22.23
CA GLU A 179 3.91 9.53 22.21
C GLU A 179 4.66 8.99 20.99
N ASP A 180 4.02 8.12 20.18
CA ASP A 180 4.67 7.53 19.03
C ASP A 180 4.93 8.53 17.90
N LYS A 181 6.04 8.31 17.22
CA LYS A 181 6.46 9.03 16.02
C LYS A 181 6.55 8.07 14.87
N ILE A 182 5.71 8.29 13.87
CA ILE A 182 5.52 7.34 12.78
C ILE A 182 6.21 7.85 11.53
N LEU A 183 7.09 7.03 10.96
CA LEU A 183 7.79 7.36 9.73
C LEU A 183 6.83 7.39 8.53
N CYS A 184 6.63 8.56 7.94
CA CYS A 184 5.84 8.75 6.72
C CYS A 184 6.75 8.90 5.51
N VAL A 185 7.25 7.78 5.01
CA VAL A 185 8.07 7.67 3.78
C VAL A 185 7.31 6.99 2.64
N LEU A 186 6.25 6.24 2.97
CA LEU A 186 5.35 5.68 1.97
C LEU A 186 4.55 6.78 1.27
N PRO A 187 4.23 6.61 -0.02
CA PRO A 187 3.40 7.57 -0.73
C PRO A 187 2.03 7.76 -0.05
N MET A 188 1.67 9.01 0.28
CA MET A 188 0.40 9.35 0.93
C MET A 188 -0.82 9.05 0.04
N PHE A 189 -0.65 9.07 -1.29
CA PHE A 189 -1.73 8.72 -2.22
C PHE A 189 -2.06 7.22 -2.25
N HIS A 190 -1.16 6.37 -1.76
CA HIS A 190 -1.37 4.92 -1.74
C HIS A 190 -2.12 4.51 -0.47
N CYS A 191 -3.14 3.66 -0.61
CA CYS A 191 -3.99 3.22 0.50
C CYS A 191 -3.19 2.69 1.69
N TYR A 192 -2.07 2.01 1.45
CA TYR A 192 -1.16 1.52 2.49
C TYR A 192 -0.61 2.66 3.36
N GLY A 193 0.06 3.66 2.76
CA GLY A 193 0.59 4.82 3.50
C GLY A 193 -0.53 5.66 4.13
N LEU A 194 -1.63 5.85 3.39
CA LEU A 194 -2.76 6.64 3.85
C LEU A 194 -3.40 6.04 5.10
N THR A 195 -3.72 4.76 5.09
CA THR A 195 -4.43 4.11 6.21
C THR A 195 -3.51 3.78 7.37
N THR A 196 -2.37 3.10 7.10
CA THR A 196 -1.54 2.56 8.19
C THR A 196 -0.61 3.59 8.83
N VAL A 197 -0.30 4.68 8.13
CA VAL A 197 0.54 5.77 8.65
C VAL A 197 -0.31 6.96 9.04
N ILE A 198 -1.03 7.55 8.06
CA ILE A 198 -1.75 8.83 8.29
C ILE A 198 -2.97 8.62 9.19
N HIS A 199 -3.92 7.78 8.78
CA HIS A 199 -5.16 7.60 9.53
C HIS A 199 -4.89 6.94 10.88
N ALA A 200 -4.07 5.89 10.94
CA ALA A 200 -3.76 5.20 12.20
C ALA A 200 -3.03 6.12 13.18
N GLY A 201 -2.00 6.84 12.73
CA GLY A 201 -1.27 7.76 13.59
C GLY A 201 -2.15 8.89 14.10
N LEU A 202 -2.92 9.55 13.24
CA LEU A 202 -3.80 10.65 13.64
C LEU A 202 -4.92 10.20 14.58
N MET A 203 -5.49 9.02 14.36
CA MET A 203 -6.55 8.47 15.22
C MET A 203 -6.06 8.21 16.65
N HIS A 204 -4.80 7.84 16.81
CA HIS A 204 -4.20 7.53 18.11
C HIS A 204 -3.43 8.70 18.76
N GLY A 205 -3.46 9.88 18.15
CA GLY A 205 -2.79 11.06 18.70
C GLY A 205 -1.27 11.08 18.50
N SER A 206 -0.73 10.17 17.67
CA SER A 206 0.70 10.05 17.38
C SER A 206 1.18 11.17 16.44
N THR A 207 2.48 11.34 16.31
CA THR A 207 3.11 12.30 15.40
C THR A 207 3.44 11.64 14.05
N ILE A 208 2.97 12.20 12.95
CA ILE A 208 3.36 11.80 11.59
C ILE A 208 4.63 12.55 11.20
N VAL A 209 5.75 11.86 11.03
CA VAL A 209 7.03 12.45 10.60
C VAL A 209 7.17 12.27 9.10
N ILE A 210 7.05 13.37 8.36
CA ILE A 210 7.04 13.35 6.89
C ILE A 210 8.47 13.42 6.37
N VAL A 211 8.87 12.37 5.63
CA VAL A 211 10.19 12.26 4.99
C VAL A 211 10.02 12.17 3.48
N ARG A 212 10.51 13.17 2.74
CA ARG A 212 10.30 13.33 1.29
C ARG A 212 11.39 12.69 0.43
N THR A 213 12.13 11.73 0.95
CA THR A 213 13.25 11.14 0.24
C THR A 213 13.06 9.65 0.02
N LYS A 214 13.68 9.15 -1.04
CA LYS A 214 13.90 7.72 -1.27
C LYS A 214 15.36 7.33 -0.98
N ASN A 215 16.19 8.33 -0.59
CA ASN A 215 17.57 8.09 -0.24
C ASN A 215 17.67 7.41 1.13
N PRO A 216 18.25 6.21 1.21
CA PRO A 216 18.33 5.46 2.46
C PRO A 216 19.07 6.16 3.58
N THR A 217 20.12 6.88 3.25
CA THR A 217 20.90 7.61 4.26
C THR A 217 20.05 8.69 4.91
N GLU A 218 19.24 9.40 4.12
CA GLU A 218 18.32 10.41 4.65
C GLU A 218 17.20 9.80 5.47
N ILE A 219 16.69 8.61 5.07
CA ILE A 219 15.68 7.86 5.86
C ILE A 219 16.28 7.44 7.21
N ILE A 220 17.51 6.91 7.21
CA ILE A 220 18.24 6.55 8.44
C ILE A 220 18.42 7.77 9.34
N ASN A 221 18.89 8.88 8.78
CA ASN A 221 19.06 10.12 9.52
C ASN A 221 17.74 10.60 10.14
N ALA A 222 16.65 10.58 9.37
CA ALA A 222 15.34 10.96 9.87
C ALA A 222 14.86 10.06 11.03
N ILE A 223 15.11 8.76 10.98
CA ILE A 223 14.78 7.83 12.08
C ILE A 223 15.48 8.28 13.37
N VAL A 224 16.76 8.67 13.27
CA VAL A 224 17.54 9.13 14.43
C VAL A 224 17.10 10.50 14.91
N GLU A 225 17.10 11.48 13.99
CA GLU A 225 16.90 12.90 14.30
C GLU A 225 15.52 13.17 14.90
N HIS A 226 14.50 12.51 14.37
CA HIS A 226 13.14 12.63 14.86
C HIS A 226 12.78 11.62 15.96
N GLY A 227 13.63 10.62 16.20
CA GLY A 227 13.35 9.55 17.18
C GLY A 227 12.13 8.73 16.81
N ILE A 228 12.08 8.23 15.58
CA ILE A 228 10.98 7.39 15.07
C ILE A 228 10.80 6.16 15.96
N THR A 229 9.54 5.81 16.23
CA THR A 229 9.17 4.67 17.07
C THR A 229 8.47 3.55 16.28
N ILE A 230 7.79 3.90 15.19
CA ILE A 230 7.11 2.95 14.29
C ILE A 230 7.56 3.22 12.85
N ALA A 231 8.08 2.19 12.17
CA ALA A 231 8.54 2.25 10.79
C ALA A 231 7.75 1.28 9.91
N ILE A 232 6.82 1.83 9.10
CA ILE A 232 6.02 1.09 8.14
C ILE A 232 6.59 1.35 6.75
N MET A 233 7.13 0.31 6.10
CA MET A 233 7.89 0.45 4.87
C MET A 233 7.62 -0.71 3.90
N VAL A 234 8.32 -0.72 2.77
CA VAL A 234 8.28 -1.79 1.76
C VAL A 234 9.61 -2.56 1.73
N PRO A 235 9.64 -3.82 1.24
CA PRO A 235 10.82 -4.68 1.27
C PRO A 235 12.13 -4.06 0.74
N PRO A 236 12.15 -3.28 -0.37
CA PRO A 236 13.37 -2.63 -0.83
C PRO A 236 14.01 -1.69 0.18
N MET A 237 13.20 -1.02 1.02
CA MET A 237 13.71 -0.13 2.07
C MET A 237 14.39 -0.94 3.19
N TYR A 238 13.83 -2.08 3.57
CA TYR A 238 14.45 -2.99 4.55
C TYR A 238 15.77 -3.56 4.06
N ASN A 239 15.84 -3.98 2.78
CA ASN A 239 17.09 -4.46 2.17
C ASN A 239 18.19 -3.39 2.25
N LEU A 240 17.80 -2.15 2.04
CA LEU A 240 18.72 -1.02 2.02
C LEU A 240 19.20 -0.65 3.44
N LEU A 241 18.28 -0.65 4.43
CA LEU A 241 18.61 -0.44 5.84
C LEU A 241 19.53 -1.55 6.36
N ALA A 242 19.25 -2.81 6.03
CA ALA A 242 20.08 -3.95 6.41
C ALA A 242 21.53 -3.81 5.91
N ARG A 243 21.77 -3.12 4.79
CA ARG A 243 23.12 -2.91 4.24
C ARG A 243 23.83 -1.70 4.81
N ARG A 244 23.14 -0.62 5.11
CA ARG A 244 23.72 0.71 5.40
C ARG A 244 23.43 1.22 6.80
N GLY A 245 22.41 0.72 7.48
CA GLY A 245 22.04 1.17 8.82
C GLY A 245 23.01 0.72 9.90
N GLU A 246 23.24 1.56 10.91
CA GLU A 246 23.98 1.17 12.10
C GLU A 246 23.01 0.76 13.22
N PRO A 247 23.29 -0.29 14.02
CA PRO A 247 22.41 -0.77 15.06
C PRO A 247 22.00 0.28 16.10
N ALA A 248 22.89 1.23 16.40
CA ALA A 248 22.63 2.31 17.35
C ALA A 248 21.47 3.24 16.91
N VAL A 249 21.20 3.31 15.61
CA VAL A 249 20.25 4.19 14.95
C VAL A 249 18.81 3.73 15.17
N MET A 250 18.61 2.43 15.32
CA MET A 250 17.27 1.82 15.38
C MET A 250 16.73 1.63 16.79
N LYS A 251 17.41 2.15 17.82
CA LYS A 251 17.05 1.92 19.23
C LYS A 251 15.69 2.46 19.65
N THR A 252 15.17 3.48 18.97
CA THR A 252 13.87 4.07 19.27
C THR A 252 12.72 3.35 18.61
N VAL A 253 12.99 2.61 17.53
CA VAL A 253 11.94 1.92 16.77
C VAL A 253 11.58 0.61 17.47
N HIS A 254 10.34 0.50 17.91
CA HIS A 254 9.83 -0.73 18.54
C HIS A 254 8.99 -1.59 17.58
N ASP A 255 8.59 -1.06 16.42
CA ASP A 255 7.81 -1.81 15.43
C ASP A 255 8.29 -1.52 13.99
N PHE A 256 8.72 -2.59 13.31
CA PHE A 256 9.08 -2.57 11.90
C PHE A 256 8.09 -3.41 11.11
N ILE A 257 7.34 -2.79 10.20
CA ILE A 257 6.25 -3.43 9.46
C ILE A 257 6.52 -3.35 7.96
N SER A 258 6.55 -4.48 7.29
CA SER A 258 6.66 -4.59 5.83
C SER A 258 5.33 -4.95 5.21
N GLY A 259 5.02 -4.34 4.07
CA GLY A 259 3.83 -4.66 3.30
C GLY A 259 3.94 -4.20 1.85
N GLY A 260 2.88 -4.43 1.08
CA GLY A 260 2.80 -4.05 -0.34
C GLY A 260 3.47 -5.04 -1.31
N ALA A 261 4.42 -5.83 -0.82
CA ALA A 261 5.03 -6.97 -1.53
C ALA A 261 5.61 -7.96 -0.50
N PRO A 262 5.78 -9.25 -0.83
CA PRO A 262 6.48 -10.20 0.03
C PRO A 262 7.90 -9.73 0.34
N ILE A 263 8.33 -9.87 1.60
CA ILE A 263 9.71 -9.61 1.97
C ILE A 263 10.54 -10.89 1.74
N PRO A 264 11.59 -10.87 0.90
CA PRO A 264 12.43 -12.03 0.70
C PRO A 264 13.10 -12.46 2.01
N GLN A 265 13.08 -13.77 2.30
CA GLN A 265 13.66 -14.31 3.53
C GLN A 265 15.11 -13.85 3.79
N PRO A 266 16.03 -13.81 2.80
CA PRO A 266 17.37 -13.31 3.02
C PRO A 266 17.42 -11.83 3.46
N VAL A 267 16.44 -11.01 3.02
CA VAL A 267 16.34 -9.60 3.43
C VAL A 267 15.87 -9.48 4.88
N ALA A 268 14.83 -10.23 5.25
CA ALA A 268 14.31 -10.24 6.61
C ALA A 268 15.38 -10.78 7.60
N GLN A 269 16.11 -11.83 7.21
CA GLN A 269 17.20 -12.41 8.01
C GLN A 269 18.36 -11.41 8.16
N ALA A 270 18.83 -10.80 7.06
CA ALA A 270 19.91 -9.81 7.11
C ALA A 270 19.54 -8.59 7.97
N PHE A 271 18.28 -8.17 7.95
CA PHE A 271 17.78 -7.12 8.81
C PHE A 271 17.81 -7.55 10.29
N PHE A 272 17.31 -8.75 10.59
CA PHE A 272 17.32 -9.30 11.95
C PHE A 272 18.74 -9.47 12.50
N ASP A 273 19.66 -10.02 11.71
CA ASP A 273 21.06 -10.24 12.13
C ASP A 273 21.75 -8.92 12.48
N ARG A 274 21.38 -7.84 11.77
CA ARG A 274 21.99 -6.53 11.97
C ARG A 274 21.39 -5.73 13.12
N PHE A 275 20.06 -5.73 13.24
CA PHE A 275 19.36 -4.85 14.18
C PHE A 275 18.78 -5.58 15.39
N HIS A 276 18.76 -6.90 15.39
CA HIS A 276 18.12 -7.77 16.39
C HIS A 276 16.64 -7.46 16.61
N HIS A 277 16.00 -6.91 15.55
CA HIS A 277 14.58 -6.63 15.47
C HIS A 277 13.94 -7.40 14.32
N PRO A 278 12.82 -8.09 14.55
CA PRO A 278 12.09 -8.73 13.46
C PRO A 278 11.37 -7.69 12.61
N VAL A 279 11.24 -7.96 11.32
CA VAL A 279 10.30 -7.26 10.45
C VAL A 279 9.00 -8.04 10.47
N ARG A 280 7.92 -7.40 10.89
CA ARG A 280 6.57 -7.97 10.86
C ARG A 280 5.99 -7.74 9.47
N GLU A 281 5.48 -8.80 8.86
CA GLU A 281 4.88 -8.69 7.53
C GLU A 281 3.36 -8.54 7.62
N GLY A 282 2.79 -7.68 6.78
CA GLY A 282 1.36 -7.51 6.63
C GLY A 282 0.92 -7.64 5.18
N TYR A 283 -0.33 -8.08 4.98
CA TYR A 283 -0.95 -8.22 3.68
C TYR A 283 -2.22 -7.37 3.60
N GLY A 284 -2.46 -6.86 2.41
CA GLY A 284 -3.66 -6.11 2.10
C GLY A 284 -3.74 -5.68 0.64
N LEU A 285 -4.90 -5.16 0.29
CA LEU A 285 -5.21 -4.64 -1.03
C LEU A 285 -6.11 -3.41 -0.90
N THR A 286 -6.10 -2.54 -1.89
CA THR A 286 -6.88 -1.30 -1.88
C THR A 286 -8.37 -1.56 -1.64
N GLU A 287 -8.89 -2.62 -2.25
CA GLU A 287 -10.27 -3.07 -2.14
C GLU A 287 -10.67 -3.52 -0.72
N ALA A 288 -9.68 -3.64 0.20
CA ALA A 288 -9.89 -3.97 1.62
C ALA A 288 -9.38 -2.89 2.60
N SER A 289 -9.09 -1.66 2.16
CA SER A 289 -8.87 -0.40 2.92
C SER A 289 -7.61 -0.21 3.77
N PRO A 290 -6.43 -0.79 3.62
CA PRO A 290 -6.11 -1.96 2.82
C PRO A 290 -5.88 -3.23 3.64
N VAL A 291 -5.73 -3.16 5.00
CA VAL A 291 -5.14 -4.25 5.81
C VAL A 291 -6.11 -5.41 5.98
N VAL A 292 -5.64 -6.60 5.65
CA VAL A 292 -6.34 -7.87 5.85
C VAL A 292 -5.68 -8.69 6.96
N SER A 293 -4.35 -8.73 6.98
CA SER A 293 -3.58 -9.47 7.98
C SER A 293 -2.28 -8.75 8.34
N VAL A 294 -1.77 -9.03 9.53
CA VAL A 294 -0.45 -8.61 9.96
C VAL A 294 0.12 -9.60 10.98
N LEU A 295 1.41 -9.87 10.88
CA LEU A 295 2.11 -10.75 11.80
C LEU A 295 2.08 -10.16 13.22
N PRO A 296 1.56 -10.88 14.24
CA PRO A 296 1.55 -10.41 15.63
C PRO A 296 2.96 -10.33 16.21
N SER A 297 3.20 -9.40 17.13
CA SER A 297 4.52 -9.20 17.75
C SER A 297 4.91 -10.31 18.73
N ASP A 298 3.94 -11.01 19.30
CA ASP A 298 4.12 -12.08 20.30
C ASP A 298 4.21 -13.49 19.69
N ARG A 299 3.90 -13.64 18.40
CA ARG A 299 3.95 -14.93 17.69
C ARG A 299 4.59 -14.77 16.32
N LEU A 300 5.90 -14.59 16.29
CA LEU A 300 6.65 -14.42 15.05
C LEU A 300 6.80 -15.75 14.31
N LYS A 301 6.33 -15.76 13.06
CA LYS A 301 6.60 -16.83 12.08
C LYS A 301 7.17 -16.18 10.82
N TYR A 302 8.15 -16.82 10.20
CA TYR A 302 8.71 -16.31 8.94
C TYR A 302 7.86 -16.76 7.74
N LEU A 303 7.96 -16.00 6.64
CA LEU A 303 7.30 -16.27 5.36
C LEU A 303 5.75 -16.25 5.43
N THR A 304 5.18 -15.65 6.45
CA THR A 304 3.74 -15.49 6.60
C THR A 304 3.37 -14.04 6.84
N VAL A 305 2.22 -13.65 6.34
CA VAL A 305 1.64 -12.31 6.57
C VAL A 305 0.79 -12.25 7.85
N GLY A 306 0.87 -13.28 8.69
CA GLY A 306 0.12 -13.37 9.94
C GLY A 306 -1.33 -13.85 9.77
N PRO A 307 -2.09 -13.92 10.87
CA PRO A 307 -3.53 -14.18 10.82
C PRO A 307 -4.29 -12.94 10.36
N ALA A 308 -5.56 -13.13 9.97
CA ALA A 308 -6.46 -12.01 9.72
C ALA A 308 -6.55 -11.09 10.93
N ILE A 309 -6.61 -9.77 10.68
CA ILE A 309 -6.81 -8.79 11.76
C ILE A 309 -8.21 -8.95 12.38
N PRO A 310 -8.41 -8.60 13.66
CA PRO A 310 -9.69 -8.78 14.34
C PRO A 310 -10.85 -8.11 13.63
N GLY A 311 -11.92 -8.85 13.33
CA GLY A 311 -13.11 -8.36 12.62
C GLY A 311 -13.03 -8.46 11.10
N VAL A 312 -11.96 -9.04 10.58
CA VAL A 312 -11.83 -9.46 9.17
C VAL A 312 -11.92 -10.97 9.09
N GLU A 313 -12.80 -11.47 8.26
CA GLU A 313 -12.94 -12.89 7.98
C GLU A 313 -12.15 -13.24 6.72
N VAL A 314 -11.52 -14.41 6.74
CA VAL A 314 -10.79 -14.96 5.58
C VAL A 314 -11.15 -16.41 5.36
N LYS A 315 -11.22 -16.80 4.09
CA LYS A 315 -11.32 -18.21 3.65
C LYS A 315 -10.38 -18.43 2.47
N ILE A 316 -9.97 -19.68 2.29
CA ILE A 316 -9.26 -20.14 1.10
C ILE A 316 -10.28 -20.90 0.23
N ALA A 317 -10.60 -20.35 -0.93
CA ALA A 317 -11.44 -21.02 -1.92
C ALA A 317 -10.61 -22.06 -2.67
N THR A 318 -10.99 -23.33 -2.54
CA THR A 318 -10.34 -24.46 -3.21
C THR A 318 -11.33 -25.17 -4.13
N GLU A 319 -10.84 -25.87 -5.14
CA GLU A 319 -11.67 -26.71 -6.02
C GLU A 319 -12.27 -27.95 -5.32
N LYS A 320 -11.70 -28.31 -4.15
CA LYS A 320 -12.14 -29.48 -3.40
C LYS A 320 -13.32 -29.13 -2.51
N GLU A 321 -14.38 -29.90 -2.63
CA GLU A 321 -15.52 -29.84 -1.70
C GLU A 321 -15.13 -30.35 -0.31
N GLY A 322 -15.71 -29.73 0.72
CA GLY A 322 -15.51 -30.13 2.10
C GLY A 322 -14.79 -29.09 2.97
N PRO A 323 -14.47 -29.43 4.24
CA PRO A 323 -13.74 -28.55 5.14
C PRO A 323 -12.34 -28.23 4.62
N TYR A 324 -11.91 -26.97 4.78
CA TYR A 324 -10.57 -26.57 4.42
C TYR A 324 -9.51 -27.40 5.16
N GLN A 325 -8.53 -27.92 4.42
CA GLN A 325 -7.39 -28.64 4.98
C GLN A 325 -6.19 -27.70 5.06
N PRO A 326 -5.57 -27.51 6.24
CA PRO A 326 -4.38 -26.67 6.38
C PRO A 326 -3.29 -27.01 5.36
N GLY A 327 -2.66 -25.99 4.79
CA GLY A 327 -1.65 -26.14 3.74
C GLY A 327 -2.21 -26.27 2.31
N THR A 328 -3.52 -26.40 2.13
CA THR A 328 -4.11 -26.45 0.78
C THR A 328 -4.13 -25.05 0.17
N VAL A 329 -3.51 -24.90 -1.02
CA VAL A 329 -3.49 -23.64 -1.76
C VAL A 329 -4.83 -23.43 -2.49
N GLY A 330 -5.33 -22.21 -2.42
CA GLY A 330 -6.51 -21.74 -3.14
C GLY A 330 -6.55 -20.21 -3.17
N GLU A 331 -7.60 -19.64 -3.72
CA GLU A 331 -7.78 -18.19 -3.73
C GLU A 331 -8.13 -17.68 -2.33
N LEU A 332 -7.41 -16.67 -1.86
CA LEU A 332 -7.74 -15.96 -0.63
C LEU A 332 -8.98 -15.09 -0.86
N MET A 333 -9.99 -15.29 -0.04
CA MET A 333 -11.19 -14.44 -0.02
C MET A 333 -11.31 -13.73 1.32
N VAL A 334 -11.82 -12.51 1.29
CA VAL A 334 -11.90 -11.60 2.44
C VAL A 334 -13.30 -11.07 2.61
N ARG A 335 -13.80 -10.99 3.86
CA ARG A 335 -15.06 -10.36 4.21
C ARG A 335 -14.89 -9.51 5.48
N GLY A 336 -15.49 -8.33 5.50
CA GLY A 336 -15.47 -7.45 6.67
C GLY A 336 -15.91 -6.03 6.36
N ASP A 337 -16.03 -5.22 7.40
CA ASP A 337 -16.37 -3.80 7.30
C ASP A 337 -15.29 -2.98 6.55
N ASN A 338 -14.11 -3.55 6.33
CA ASN A 338 -13.02 -2.95 5.57
C ASN A 338 -13.13 -3.15 4.05
N VAL A 339 -14.05 -3.99 3.58
CA VAL A 339 -14.21 -4.28 2.13
C VAL A 339 -14.95 -3.15 1.43
N MET A 340 -14.47 -2.75 0.26
CA MET A 340 -15.01 -1.68 -0.58
C MET A 340 -16.49 -1.88 -0.96
N LYS A 341 -17.17 -0.81 -1.36
CA LYS A 341 -18.51 -0.91 -1.96
C LYS A 341 -18.52 -1.49 -3.38
N GLY A 342 -17.41 -1.48 -4.06
CA GLY A 342 -17.25 -1.89 -5.45
C GLY A 342 -16.40 -0.89 -6.23
N TYR A 343 -16.34 -1.06 -7.55
CA TYR A 343 -15.65 -0.15 -8.44
C TYR A 343 -16.62 0.89 -9.04
N TRP A 344 -16.22 2.15 -9.05
CA TRP A 344 -16.99 3.26 -9.61
C TRP A 344 -17.33 3.01 -11.08
N HIS A 345 -18.63 3.07 -11.42
CA HIS A 345 -19.17 2.81 -12.76
C HIS A 345 -18.70 1.49 -13.42
N ARG A 346 -18.47 0.44 -12.63
CA ARG A 346 -17.98 -0.88 -13.10
C ARG A 346 -18.72 -2.02 -12.39
N GLU A 347 -20.07 -2.08 -12.55
CA GLU A 347 -20.89 -3.06 -11.85
C GLU A 347 -20.54 -4.50 -12.23
N GLU A 348 -20.29 -4.78 -13.52
CA GLU A 348 -19.92 -6.10 -13.99
C GLU A 348 -18.55 -6.57 -13.49
N GLU A 349 -17.62 -5.63 -13.30
CA GLU A 349 -16.31 -5.94 -12.75
C GLU A 349 -16.38 -6.08 -11.24
N THR A 350 -17.24 -5.33 -10.59
CA THR A 350 -17.55 -5.48 -9.16
C THR A 350 -18.13 -6.85 -8.86
N LYS A 351 -19.13 -7.31 -9.63
CA LYS A 351 -19.73 -8.63 -9.47
C LYS A 351 -18.75 -9.79 -9.65
N LYS A 352 -17.67 -9.60 -10.42
CA LYS A 352 -16.62 -10.62 -10.60
C LYS A 352 -15.74 -10.81 -9.38
N VAL A 353 -15.63 -9.78 -8.53
CA VAL A 353 -14.71 -9.79 -7.38
C VAL A 353 -15.44 -9.70 -6.04
N LEU A 354 -16.69 -9.25 -6.00
CA LEU A 354 -17.46 -9.06 -4.78
C LEU A 354 -18.75 -9.88 -4.86
N GLU A 355 -18.86 -10.92 -4.05
CA GLU A 355 -20.04 -11.77 -3.93
C GLU A 355 -21.19 -11.03 -3.21
N PRO A 356 -22.46 -11.42 -3.47
CA PRO A 356 -23.62 -10.76 -2.82
C PRO A 356 -23.62 -10.84 -1.29
N ASP A 357 -22.98 -11.84 -0.71
CA ASP A 357 -22.83 -12.04 0.75
C ASP A 357 -21.59 -11.36 1.34
N GLY A 358 -20.90 -10.54 0.54
CA GLY A 358 -19.80 -9.66 0.95
C GLY A 358 -18.40 -10.27 0.90
N TRP A 359 -18.23 -11.47 0.35
CA TRP A 359 -16.90 -12.02 0.10
C TRP A 359 -16.22 -11.35 -1.08
N LEU A 360 -15.01 -10.86 -0.85
CA LEU A 360 -14.14 -10.26 -1.86
C LEU A 360 -13.12 -11.30 -2.34
N HIS A 361 -13.11 -11.59 -3.63
CA HIS A 361 -12.07 -12.33 -4.33
C HIS A 361 -10.83 -11.43 -4.46
N THR A 362 -9.73 -11.82 -3.82
CA THR A 362 -8.51 -10.99 -3.84
C THR A 362 -7.69 -11.16 -5.12
N GLY A 363 -7.87 -12.27 -5.81
CA GLY A 363 -7.03 -12.70 -6.92
C GLY A 363 -5.64 -13.14 -6.48
N ASP A 364 -5.41 -13.32 -5.18
CA ASP A 364 -4.16 -13.81 -4.61
C ASP A 364 -4.33 -15.26 -4.15
N LEU A 365 -3.37 -16.12 -4.50
CA LEU A 365 -3.30 -17.51 -4.05
C LEU A 365 -2.61 -17.57 -2.70
N ALA A 366 -3.21 -18.30 -1.77
CA ALA A 366 -2.71 -18.46 -0.41
C ALA A 366 -3.07 -19.80 0.17
N TYR A 367 -2.42 -20.15 1.27
CA TYR A 367 -2.88 -21.19 2.18
C TYR A 367 -2.84 -20.70 3.62
N MET A 368 -3.53 -21.40 4.51
CA MET A 368 -3.46 -21.19 5.96
C MET A 368 -2.90 -22.44 6.64
N ASP A 369 -2.11 -22.24 7.67
CA ASP A 369 -1.68 -23.34 8.55
C ASP A 369 -2.74 -23.64 9.65
N GLU A 370 -2.45 -24.61 10.52
CA GLU A 370 -3.32 -25.02 11.63
C GLU A 370 -3.60 -23.89 12.62
N ASP A 371 -2.66 -22.95 12.79
CA ASP A 371 -2.78 -21.77 13.65
C ASP A 371 -3.47 -20.59 12.93
N ARG A 372 -3.97 -20.79 11.69
CA ARG A 372 -4.61 -19.78 10.80
C ARG A 372 -3.69 -18.65 10.36
N PHE A 373 -2.38 -18.86 10.34
CA PHE A 373 -1.45 -17.95 9.69
C PHE A 373 -1.57 -18.08 8.18
N ILE A 374 -1.60 -16.94 7.49
CA ILE A 374 -1.82 -16.85 6.04
C ILE A 374 -0.46 -16.77 5.36
N TYR A 375 -0.27 -17.59 4.35
CA TYR A 375 0.91 -17.64 3.50
C TYR A 375 0.48 -17.27 2.09
N ILE A 376 0.93 -16.11 1.59
CA ILE A 376 0.67 -15.69 0.22
C ILE A 376 1.63 -16.44 -0.70
N VAL A 377 1.10 -17.18 -1.64
CA VAL A 377 1.88 -18.00 -2.58
C VAL A 377 2.20 -17.21 -3.84
N ASP A 378 1.18 -16.62 -4.47
CA ASP A 378 1.33 -15.82 -5.69
C ASP A 378 0.02 -15.13 -6.07
N ARG A 379 0.01 -14.45 -7.21
CA ARG A 379 -1.21 -13.96 -7.83
C ARG A 379 -1.81 -14.98 -8.79
N LEU A 380 -3.10 -15.19 -8.72
CA LEU A 380 -3.83 -16.11 -9.61
C LEU A 380 -3.52 -15.83 -11.11
N LYS A 381 -3.44 -14.56 -11.49
CA LYS A 381 -3.14 -14.13 -12.87
C LYS A 381 -1.67 -14.29 -13.28
N ASP A 382 -0.76 -14.44 -12.34
CA ASP A 382 0.68 -14.58 -12.57
C ASP A 382 1.11 -16.05 -12.51
N LEU A 383 0.19 -16.97 -12.14
CA LEU A 383 0.40 -18.41 -12.19
C LEU A 383 0.88 -18.84 -13.59
N ILE A 384 1.97 -19.59 -13.64
CA ILE A 384 2.53 -20.10 -14.87
C ILE A 384 2.09 -21.55 -15.06
N ILE A 385 1.52 -21.86 -16.21
CA ILE A 385 1.04 -23.21 -16.52
C ILE A 385 1.93 -23.81 -17.61
N VAL A 386 2.76 -24.79 -17.24
CA VAL A 386 3.66 -25.51 -18.16
C VAL A 386 3.23 -26.97 -18.28
N ASN A 387 2.81 -27.41 -19.47
CA ASN A 387 2.32 -28.77 -19.71
C ASN A 387 1.19 -29.21 -18.74
N GLY A 388 0.36 -28.29 -18.27
CA GLY A 388 -0.70 -28.56 -17.29
C GLY A 388 -0.24 -28.50 -15.81
N GLU A 389 1.02 -28.32 -15.54
CA GLU A 389 1.57 -28.17 -14.20
C GLU A 389 1.59 -26.69 -13.78
N ASN A 390 1.09 -26.43 -12.57
CA ASN A 390 1.11 -25.10 -11.98
C ASN A 390 2.52 -24.79 -11.41
N ILE A 391 3.06 -23.66 -11.83
CA ILE A 391 4.32 -23.12 -11.32
C ILE A 391 4.01 -21.75 -10.70
N TYR A 392 4.35 -21.60 -9.44
CA TYR A 392 4.23 -20.34 -8.71
C TYR A 392 5.51 -19.53 -8.92
N PRO A 393 5.45 -18.34 -9.60
CA PRO A 393 6.63 -17.49 -9.77
C PRO A 393 7.39 -17.22 -8.48
N GLY A 394 6.68 -16.96 -7.36
CA GLY A 394 7.29 -16.69 -6.07
C GLY A 394 8.22 -17.81 -5.58
N GLU A 395 7.83 -19.06 -5.73
CA GLU A 395 8.67 -20.23 -5.36
C GLU A 395 10.00 -20.23 -6.13
N VAL A 396 9.95 -19.89 -7.41
CA VAL A 396 11.16 -19.82 -8.24
C VAL A 396 11.99 -18.59 -7.91
N GLU A 397 11.36 -17.47 -7.66
CA GLU A 397 12.00 -16.22 -7.24
C GLU A 397 12.73 -16.39 -5.90
N ASP A 398 12.10 -17.00 -4.90
CA ASP A 398 12.71 -17.28 -3.60
C ASP A 398 13.99 -18.11 -3.74
N CYS A 399 13.93 -19.17 -4.56
CA CYS A 399 15.09 -20.01 -4.83
C CYS A 399 16.21 -19.24 -5.58
N ILE A 400 15.86 -18.30 -6.47
CA ILE A 400 16.85 -17.45 -7.16
C ILE A 400 17.48 -16.47 -6.16
N TYR A 401 16.73 -15.92 -5.21
CA TYR A 401 17.25 -15.01 -4.18
C TYR A 401 18.29 -15.65 -3.25
N GLU A 402 18.24 -16.97 -3.07
CA GLU A 402 19.25 -17.72 -2.29
C GLU A 402 20.60 -17.80 -3.01
N VAL A 403 20.66 -17.54 -4.31
CA VAL A 403 21.93 -17.54 -5.06
C VAL A 403 22.74 -16.30 -4.68
N GLU A 404 23.95 -16.52 -4.17
CA GLU A 404 24.85 -15.44 -3.79
C GLU A 404 25.08 -14.45 -4.94
N GLY A 405 24.99 -13.18 -4.66
CA GLY A 405 25.17 -12.10 -5.63
C GLY A 405 23.89 -11.65 -6.32
N VAL A 406 22.76 -12.36 -6.20
CA VAL A 406 21.46 -11.88 -6.68
C VAL A 406 20.99 -10.71 -5.82
N TYR A 407 20.57 -9.62 -6.48
CA TYR A 407 19.99 -8.46 -5.83
C TYR A 407 18.47 -8.47 -5.88
N GLU A 408 17.92 -8.64 -7.09
CA GLU A 408 16.49 -8.75 -7.35
C GLU A 408 16.23 -9.73 -8.48
N CYS A 409 15.06 -10.35 -8.45
CA CYS A 409 14.60 -11.16 -9.59
C CYS A 409 13.09 -11.03 -9.78
N ALA A 410 12.65 -11.38 -10.98
CA ALA A 410 11.25 -11.53 -11.33
C ALA A 410 11.07 -12.71 -12.29
N VAL A 411 10.10 -13.56 -12.00
CA VAL A 411 9.78 -14.74 -12.81
C VAL A 411 8.41 -14.54 -13.45
N ILE A 412 8.34 -14.83 -14.76
CA ILE A 412 7.10 -14.73 -15.52
C ILE A 412 6.91 -15.94 -16.46
N GLY A 413 5.65 -16.25 -16.77
CA GLY A 413 5.30 -17.16 -17.86
C GLY A 413 5.38 -16.45 -19.20
N HIS A 414 6.07 -17.08 -20.16
CA HIS A 414 6.10 -16.64 -21.55
C HIS A 414 5.37 -17.67 -22.43
N PRO A 415 4.51 -17.24 -23.38
CA PRO A 415 3.78 -18.17 -24.25
C PRO A 415 4.70 -19.12 -24.99
N ASP A 416 4.34 -20.40 -25.03
CA ASP A 416 5.05 -21.45 -25.78
C ASP A 416 4.02 -22.33 -26.52
N PRO A 417 4.15 -22.50 -27.86
CA PRO A 417 3.17 -23.23 -28.67
C PRO A 417 3.01 -24.71 -28.32
N LEU A 418 4.02 -25.32 -27.68
CA LEU A 418 4.00 -26.75 -27.35
C LEU A 418 3.63 -27.02 -25.90
N ARG A 419 3.89 -26.05 -24.99
CA ARG A 419 3.77 -26.25 -23.55
C ARG A 419 2.75 -25.33 -22.88
N GLY A 420 2.07 -24.49 -23.66
CA GLY A 420 1.24 -23.41 -23.14
C GLY A 420 2.09 -22.22 -22.71
N GLN A 421 2.94 -22.43 -21.70
CA GLN A 421 3.91 -21.42 -21.26
C GLN A 421 5.28 -22.05 -20.96
N VAL A 422 6.28 -21.20 -20.84
CA VAL A 422 7.62 -21.51 -20.32
C VAL A 422 8.05 -20.45 -19.31
N VAL A 423 8.86 -20.85 -18.35
CA VAL A 423 9.34 -19.96 -17.29
C VAL A 423 10.52 -19.13 -17.78
N TRP A 424 10.44 -17.81 -17.61
CA TRP A 424 11.56 -16.87 -17.82
C TRP A 424 11.87 -16.15 -16.51
N ALA A 425 13.16 -15.95 -16.21
CA ALA A 425 13.63 -15.23 -15.04
C ALA A 425 14.43 -14.00 -15.47
N TYR A 426 14.09 -12.86 -14.93
CA TYR A 426 14.81 -11.60 -15.03
C TYR A 426 15.60 -11.41 -13.75
N VAL A 427 16.91 -11.16 -13.84
CA VAL A 427 17.81 -11.15 -12.67
C VAL A 427 18.65 -9.89 -12.65
N VAL A 428 18.68 -9.22 -11.51
CA VAL A 428 19.58 -8.09 -11.22
C VAL A 428 20.64 -8.58 -10.24
N MET A 429 21.90 -8.34 -10.54
CA MET A 429 23.02 -8.71 -9.66
C MET A 429 23.38 -7.57 -8.70
N LYS A 430 23.97 -7.91 -7.56
CA LYS A 430 24.58 -6.93 -6.64
C LYS A 430 25.82 -6.33 -7.28
N ASP A 431 26.20 -5.13 -6.88
CA ASP A 431 27.43 -4.49 -7.28
C ASP A 431 28.65 -5.41 -7.01
N GLY A 432 29.52 -5.56 -8.01
CA GLY A 432 30.70 -6.43 -7.91
C GLY A 432 30.46 -7.92 -8.21
N TYR A 433 29.23 -8.31 -8.54
CA TYR A 433 28.90 -9.69 -8.94
C TYR A 433 28.55 -9.74 -10.43
N GLU A 434 29.17 -10.67 -11.14
CA GLU A 434 28.83 -10.94 -12.54
C GLU A 434 27.64 -11.92 -12.64
N PHE A 435 26.83 -11.73 -13.67
CA PHE A 435 25.74 -12.64 -13.99
C PHE A 435 26.27 -13.95 -14.53
N ASP A 436 25.94 -15.06 -13.88
CA ASP A 436 26.31 -16.43 -14.28
C ASP A 436 25.06 -17.32 -14.32
N GLU A 437 24.50 -17.48 -15.54
CA GLU A 437 23.33 -18.35 -15.76
C GLU A 437 23.59 -19.79 -15.32
N ALA A 438 24.77 -20.33 -15.60
CA ALA A 438 25.08 -21.73 -15.31
C ALA A 438 25.09 -21.99 -13.80
N ARG A 439 25.60 -21.04 -13.00
CA ARG A 439 25.60 -21.08 -11.55
C ARG A 439 24.17 -21.03 -11.00
N ILE A 440 23.34 -20.07 -11.48
CA ILE A 440 21.95 -19.96 -11.05
C ILE A 440 21.19 -21.23 -11.40
N ARG A 441 21.24 -21.67 -12.64
CA ARG A 441 20.57 -22.88 -13.11
C ARG A 441 21.00 -24.14 -12.33
N LYS A 442 22.29 -24.28 -12.04
CA LYS A 442 22.81 -25.39 -11.22
C LYS A 442 22.25 -25.37 -9.80
N TYR A 443 22.09 -24.18 -9.22
CA TYR A 443 21.48 -24.03 -7.88
C TYR A 443 20.00 -24.45 -7.92
N LEU A 444 19.23 -23.92 -8.85
CA LEU A 444 17.80 -24.24 -8.98
C LEU A 444 17.57 -25.73 -9.28
N SER A 445 18.43 -26.37 -10.09
CA SER A 445 18.27 -27.80 -10.41
C SER A 445 18.47 -28.75 -9.22
N ARG A 446 19.03 -28.26 -8.12
CA ARG A 446 19.18 -29.01 -6.88
C ARG A 446 18.02 -28.82 -5.92
N ASN A 447 17.26 -27.73 -6.08
CA ASN A 447 16.26 -27.29 -5.12
C ASN A 447 14.82 -27.29 -5.71
N LEU A 448 14.68 -27.32 -7.04
CA LEU A 448 13.38 -27.30 -7.71
C LEU A 448 13.21 -28.44 -8.71
N ALA A 449 11.96 -28.84 -8.92
CA ALA A 449 11.62 -29.78 -9.97
C ALA A 449 11.97 -29.23 -11.36
N GLY A 450 12.43 -30.09 -12.28
CA GLY A 450 12.96 -29.67 -13.58
C GLY A 450 12.02 -28.80 -14.44
N TYR A 451 10.71 -29.01 -14.33
CA TYR A 451 9.72 -28.22 -15.07
C TYR A 451 9.56 -26.78 -14.53
N LYS A 452 9.96 -26.49 -13.29
CA LYS A 452 9.97 -25.17 -12.64
C LYS A 452 11.19 -24.32 -13.03
N ILE A 453 12.26 -24.94 -13.54
CA ILE A 453 13.51 -24.25 -13.82
C ILE A 453 13.32 -23.32 -15.02
N PRO A 454 13.66 -22.03 -14.91
CA PRO A 454 13.56 -21.09 -16.02
C PRO A 454 14.30 -21.57 -17.26
N ARG A 455 13.63 -21.52 -18.39
CA ARG A 455 14.26 -21.81 -19.69
C ARG A 455 15.20 -20.71 -20.14
N ARG A 456 14.91 -19.48 -19.73
CA ARG A 456 15.70 -18.31 -20.07
C ARG A 456 15.94 -17.48 -18.82
N PHE A 457 17.18 -17.04 -18.66
CA PHE A 457 17.58 -16.06 -17.66
C PHE A 457 18.05 -14.80 -18.38
N ILE A 458 17.56 -13.65 -17.95
CA ILE A 458 17.78 -12.35 -18.60
C ILE A 458 18.39 -11.42 -17.56
N PRO A 459 19.67 -11.05 -17.69
CA PRO A 459 20.26 -10.05 -16.82
C PRO A 459 19.66 -8.67 -17.09
N MET A 460 19.45 -7.89 -16.03
CA MET A 460 18.95 -6.52 -16.09
C MET A 460 19.72 -5.64 -15.11
N ASP A 461 19.87 -4.35 -15.46
CA ASP A 461 20.44 -3.36 -14.53
C ASP A 461 19.43 -2.99 -13.42
N ALA A 462 18.15 -2.98 -13.74
CA ALA A 462 17.06 -2.75 -12.80
C ALA A 462 15.75 -3.38 -13.30
N LEU A 463 14.91 -3.86 -12.35
CA LEU A 463 13.55 -4.29 -12.67
C LEU A 463 12.58 -3.09 -12.71
N PRO A 464 11.58 -3.10 -13.62
CA PRO A 464 10.56 -2.06 -13.65
C PRO A 464 9.70 -2.12 -12.36
N LYS A 465 9.50 -0.96 -11.72
CA LYS A 465 8.74 -0.84 -10.46
C LYS A 465 7.69 0.26 -10.57
N ASN A 466 6.64 0.12 -9.81
CA ASN A 466 5.68 1.20 -9.59
C ASN A 466 6.20 2.18 -8.51
N ALA A 467 5.43 3.26 -8.26
CA ALA A 467 5.80 4.29 -7.28
C ALA A 467 5.93 3.76 -5.84
N SER A 468 5.23 2.67 -5.50
CA SER A 468 5.34 2.00 -4.20
C SER A 468 6.50 1.00 -4.13
N GLY A 469 7.33 0.88 -5.18
CA GLY A 469 8.48 -0.03 -5.23
C GLY A 469 8.15 -1.47 -5.62
N LYS A 470 6.90 -1.80 -5.96
CA LYS A 470 6.49 -3.14 -6.40
C LYS A 470 6.92 -3.38 -7.84
N ILE A 471 7.50 -4.56 -8.11
CA ILE A 471 7.91 -4.99 -9.45
C ILE A 471 6.68 -5.11 -10.37
N LEU A 472 6.79 -4.51 -11.56
CA LEU A 472 5.76 -4.52 -12.61
C LEU A 472 6.02 -5.69 -13.58
N LYS A 473 5.61 -6.92 -13.19
CA LYS A 473 5.77 -8.13 -14.04
C LYS A 473 5.15 -7.95 -15.44
N ARG A 474 4.08 -7.16 -15.58
CA ARG A 474 3.48 -6.85 -16.88
C ARG A 474 4.46 -6.19 -17.84
N ALA A 475 5.25 -5.22 -17.38
CA ALA A 475 6.24 -4.54 -18.21
C ALA A 475 7.41 -5.42 -18.67
N LEU A 476 7.53 -6.63 -18.09
CA LEU A 476 8.50 -7.64 -18.50
C LEU A 476 7.93 -8.60 -19.58
N ARG A 477 6.59 -8.74 -19.65
CA ARG A 477 5.94 -9.63 -20.64
C ARG A 477 5.98 -9.08 -22.07
N ASP A 478 6.12 -7.76 -22.20
CA ASP A 478 6.12 -7.04 -23.47
C ASP A 478 7.56 -6.91 -24.06
N LYS A 479 8.57 -7.48 -23.36
CA LYS A 479 9.99 -7.52 -23.79
C LYS A 479 10.36 -8.91 -24.30
#